data_b69c94df7e708f4d37559b5d39f86b23
#
_entry.id   b69c94df7e708f4d37559b5d39f86b23
#
_cell.length_a   1.000
_cell.length_b   1.000
_cell.length_c   1.000
_cell.angle_alpha   90.00
_cell.angle_beta   90.00
_cell.angle_gamma   90.00
#
_symmetry.space_group_name_H-M   'P 1'
#
loop_
_entity.id
_entity.type
_entity.pdbx_description
1 polymer ?
#
loop_
_entity_poly.entity_id
_entity_poly.type
_entity_poly.pdbx_seq_one_letter_code
_entity_poly.pdbx_strand_id
1 'polypeptide(L)'
;MNEVTQRKLTSKQTALVDIMVAEGLKPAQAAEKAGYASGKAGYVSAYRSLKLPHVQQYMMQRMHEEFGLSAVAARNTTRRLSQGSKSEYVQLQASQDLLDRAGYKPIDRSQVQVAGDIKVSIDLG
;
A
#
# COMPACT_ATOMS: atom_id res chain seq x y z
N MET A 1 -21.20 1.11 -14.77
CA MET A 1 -20.85 1.69 -13.55
C MET A 1 -22.04 1.95 -12.64
N ASN A 2 -21.98 1.45 -11.50
CA ASN A 2 -23.14 1.47 -10.61
C ASN A 2 -22.98 2.48 -9.50
N GLU A 3 -23.41 3.69 -9.76
CA GLU A 3 -23.47 4.72 -8.74
C GLU A 3 -24.38 4.30 -7.59
N VAL A 4 -25.38 3.48 -7.89
CA VAL A 4 -26.36 2.98 -6.92
C VAL A 4 -25.69 2.15 -5.81
N THR A 5 -24.56 1.50 -6.10
CA THR A 5 -23.86 0.66 -5.13
C THR A 5 -22.83 1.41 -4.32
N GLN A 6 -22.53 2.66 -4.68
CA GLN A 6 -21.60 3.45 -3.91
C GLN A 6 -22.30 4.11 -2.71
N ARG A 7 -22.18 3.47 -1.57
CA ARG A 7 -22.66 4.04 -0.33
C ARG A 7 -21.70 5.13 0.13
N LYS A 8 -22.27 6.22 0.62
CA LYS A 8 -21.47 7.26 1.25
C LYS A 8 -20.96 6.78 2.60
N LEU A 9 -19.71 7.07 2.89
CA LEU A 9 -19.18 6.84 4.21
C LEU A 9 -19.77 7.82 5.21
N THR A 10 -19.99 7.36 6.43
CA THR A 10 -20.36 8.25 7.52
C THR A 10 -19.14 9.07 7.94
N SER A 11 -19.36 10.16 8.66
CA SER A 11 -18.27 10.98 9.19
C SER A 11 -17.31 10.15 10.05
N LYS A 12 -17.84 9.26 10.86
CA LYS A 12 -17.02 8.38 11.71
C LYS A 12 -16.21 7.40 10.89
N GLN A 13 -16.79 6.83 9.84
CA GLN A 13 -16.10 5.90 8.96
C GLN A 13 -14.95 6.59 8.22
N THR A 14 -15.22 7.78 7.70
CA THR A 14 -14.19 8.57 7.02
C THR A 14 -13.06 8.91 7.98
N ALA A 15 -13.39 9.39 9.18
CA ALA A 15 -12.39 9.73 10.19
C ALA A 15 -11.58 8.51 10.62
N LEU A 16 -12.23 7.36 10.79
CA LEU A 16 -11.56 6.12 11.17
C LEU A 16 -10.49 5.73 10.14
N VAL A 17 -10.86 5.72 8.87
CA VAL A 17 -9.92 5.37 7.81
C VAL A 17 -8.80 6.40 7.70
N ASP A 18 -9.13 7.67 7.71
CA ASP A 18 -8.14 8.75 7.57
C ASP A 18 -7.11 8.70 8.70
N ILE A 19 -7.56 8.48 9.93
CA ILE A 19 -6.67 8.39 11.09
C ILE A 19 -5.78 7.15 10.99
N MET A 20 -6.35 6.01 10.62
CA MET A 20 -5.56 4.79 10.46
C MET A 20 -4.49 4.93 9.40
N VAL A 21 -4.82 5.53 8.28
CA VAL A 21 -3.88 5.67 7.17
C VAL A 21 -2.83 6.72 7.45
N ALA A 22 -3.24 7.87 7.97
CA ALA A 22 -2.31 8.99 8.20
C ALA A 22 -1.41 8.78 9.41
N GLU A 23 -1.94 8.23 10.50
CA GLU A 23 -1.20 8.08 11.75
C GLU A 23 -0.69 6.67 12.00
N GLY A 24 -1.10 5.70 11.18
CA GLY A 24 -0.68 4.31 11.34
C GLY A 24 -1.21 3.64 12.61
N LEU A 25 -2.32 4.12 13.13
CA LEU A 25 -2.89 3.60 14.36
C LEU A 25 -3.65 2.30 14.12
N LYS A 26 -3.69 1.46 15.15
CA LYS A 26 -4.53 0.27 15.13
C LYS A 26 -6.01 0.67 15.20
N PRO A 27 -6.92 -0.19 14.72
CA PRO A 27 -8.35 0.14 14.71
C PRO A 27 -8.91 0.57 16.06
N ALA A 28 -8.49 -0.04 17.15
CA ALA A 28 -8.97 0.31 18.48
C ALA A 28 -8.62 1.76 18.85
N GLN A 29 -7.39 2.16 18.58
CA GLN A 29 -6.91 3.51 18.86
C GLN A 29 -7.55 4.54 17.93
N ALA A 30 -7.65 4.19 16.67
CA ALA A 30 -8.26 5.07 15.67
C ALA A 30 -9.74 5.27 15.93
N ALA A 31 -10.43 4.25 16.42
CA ALA A 31 -11.85 4.31 16.73
C ALA A 31 -12.16 5.39 17.78
N GLU A 32 -11.36 5.47 18.85
CA GLU A 32 -11.55 6.48 19.87
C GLU A 32 -11.39 7.90 19.30
N LYS A 33 -10.34 8.10 18.50
CA LYS A 33 -10.10 9.40 17.86
C LYS A 33 -11.16 9.75 16.83
N ALA A 34 -11.74 8.76 16.19
CA ALA A 34 -12.75 8.97 15.15
C ALA A 34 -14.14 9.28 15.70
N GLY A 35 -14.33 9.16 17.01
CA GLY A 35 -15.61 9.45 17.64
C GLY A 35 -16.47 8.25 17.94
N TYR A 36 -15.94 7.04 17.80
CA TYR A 36 -16.64 5.84 18.27
C TYR A 36 -16.62 5.78 19.78
N ALA A 37 -17.57 5.02 20.34
CA ALA A 37 -17.63 4.85 21.79
C ALA A 37 -16.33 4.26 22.33
N SER A 38 -15.93 4.68 23.53
CA SER A 38 -14.77 4.08 24.17
C SER A 38 -15.03 2.65 24.59
N GLY A 39 -13.98 1.85 24.62
CA GLY A 39 -14.04 0.47 25.04
C GLY A 39 -14.45 -0.48 23.94
N LYS A 40 -14.89 -1.66 24.36
CA LYS A 40 -15.17 -2.77 23.48
C LYS A 40 -16.28 -2.48 22.45
N ALA A 41 -17.33 -1.78 22.88
CA ALA A 41 -18.44 -1.46 22.00
C ALA A 41 -18.01 -0.61 20.80
N GLY A 42 -17.20 0.40 21.05
CA GLY A 42 -16.67 1.25 19.99
C GLY A 42 -15.72 0.50 19.06
N TYR A 43 -14.88 -0.34 19.63
CA TYR A 43 -13.97 -1.18 18.85
C TYR A 43 -14.73 -2.13 17.92
N VAL A 44 -15.75 -2.81 18.45
CA VAL A 44 -16.55 -3.74 17.64
C VAL A 44 -17.26 -2.99 16.51
N SER A 45 -17.84 -1.83 16.81
CA SER A 45 -18.51 -1.02 15.81
C SER A 45 -17.55 -0.55 14.70
N ALA A 46 -16.38 -0.07 15.09
CA ALA A 46 -15.35 0.34 14.14
C ALA A 46 -14.87 -0.84 13.28
N TYR A 47 -14.64 -1.98 13.89
CA TYR A 47 -14.18 -3.17 13.18
C TYR A 47 -15.22 -3.65 12.16
N ARG A 48 -16.50 -3.58 12.50
CA ARG A 48 -17.57 -3.88 11.55
C ARG A 48 -17.55 -2.93 10.36
N SER A 49 -17.35 -1.64 10.64
CA SER A 49 -17.25 -0.64 9.58
C SER A 49 -16.11 -0.95 8.61
N LEU A 50 -14.98 -1.39 9.14
CA LEU A 50 -13.82 -1.71 8.30
C LEU A 50 -14.02 -2.92 7.39
N LYS A 51 -15.02 -3.75 7.66
CA LYS A 51 -15.36 -4.91 6.81
C LYS A 51 -16.32 -4.55 5.68
N LEU A 52 -16.92 -3.38 5.71
CA LEU A 52 -17.87 -2.98 4.68
C LEU A 52 -17.15 -2.66 3.37
N PRO A 53 -17.67 -3.12 2.22
CA PRO A 53 -16.98 -2.93 0.94
C PRO A 53 -16.68 -1.48 0.60
N HIS A 54 -17.63 -0.57 0.83
CA HIS A 54 -17.42 0.85 0.51
C HIS A 54 -16.38 1.51 1.41
N VAL A 55 -16.24 1.06 2.65
CA VAL A 55 -15.20 1.53 3.56
C VAL A 55 -13.84 0.99 3.13
N GLN A 56 -13.77 -0.29 2.74
CA GLN A 56 -12.54 -0.89 2.25
C GLN A 56 -12.05 -0.22 0.97
N GLN A 57 -12.94 0.13 0.07
CA GLN A 57 -12.59 0.86 -1.15
C GLN A 57 -11.99 2.22 -0.83
N TYR A 58 -12.60 2.94 0.10
CA TYR A 58 -12.07 4.23 0.52
C TYR A 58 -10.69 4.07 1.17
N MET A 59 -10.51 3.06 2.03
CA MET A 59 -9.24 2.80 2.67
C MET A 59 -8.15 2.48 1.65
N MET A 60 -8.46 1.67 0.65
CA MET A 60 -7.51 1.36 -0.42
C MET A 60 -7.14 2.61 -1.22
N GLN A 61 -8.11 3.46 -1.51
CA GLN A 61 -7.86 4.72 -2.19
C GLN A 61 -6.93 5.61 -1.38
N ARG A 62 -7.20 5.76 -0.09
CA ARG A 62 -6.37 6.57 0.80
C ARG A 62 -4.96 6.01 0.91
N MET A 63 -4.82 4.70 1.06
CA MET A 63 -3.51 4.06 1.10
C MET A 63 -2.75 4.28 -0.19
N HIS A 64 -3.42 4.17 -1.33
CA HIS A 64 -2.78 4.40 -2.62
C HIS A 64 -2.26 5.84 -2.75
N GLU A 65 -3.04 6.81 -2.31
CA GLU A 65 -2.61 8.21 -2.28
C GLU A 65 -1.38 8.42 -1.40
N GLU A 66 -1.40 7.84 -0.20
CA GLU A 66 -0.28 7.95 0.73
C GLU A 66 0.97 7.25 0.21
N PHE A 67 0.82 6.08 -0.40
CA PHE A 67 1.95 5.41 -1.04
C PHE A 67 2.52 6.22 -2.18
N GLY A 68 1.67 6.88 -2.97
CA GLY A 68 2.12 7.74 -4.04
C GLY A 68 3.01 8.86 -3.54
N LEU A 69 2.59 9.55 -2.48
CA LEU A 69 3.37 10.61 -1.86
C LEU A 69 4.67 10.08 -1.25
N SER A 70 4.58 8.95 -0.55
CA SER A 70 5.74 8.30 0.06
C SER A 70 6.73 7.82 -0.98
N ALA A 71 6.24 7.32 -2.11
CA ALA A 71 7.08 6.85 -3.19
C ALA A 71 7.91 7.99 -3.80
N VAL A 72 7.32 9.18 -3.94
CA VAL A 72 8.05 10.36 -4.42
C VAL A 72 9.16 10.73 -3.45
N ALA A 73 8.88 10.76 -2.16
CA ALA A 73 9.88 11.08 -1.14
C ALA A 73 11.00 10.03 -1.11
N ALA A 74 10.64 8.76 -1.18
CA ALA A 74 11.61 7.67 -1.20
C ALA A 74 12.49 7.73 -2.45
N ARG A 75 11.89 7.99 -3.61
CA ARG A 75 12.63 8.17 -4.86
C ARG A 75 13.63 9.31 -4.74
N ASN A 76 13.21 10.43 -4.17
CA ASN A 76 14.10 11.59 -4.02
C ASN A 76 15.27 11.28 -3.10
N THR A 77 15.03 10.56 -2.01
CA THR A 77 16.10 10.12 -1.11
C THR A 77 17.07 9.18 -1.80
N THR A 78 16.56 8.19 -2.51
CA THR A 78 17.39 7.24 -3.24
C THR A 78 18.23 7.94 -4.30
N ARG A 79 17.63 8.87 -5.03
CA ARG A 79 18.34 9.68 -6.02
C ARG A 79 19.47 10.50 -5.38
N ARG A 80 19.17 11.14 -4.25
CA ARG A 80 20.17 11.93 -3.53
C ARG A 80 21.34 11.07 -3.07
N LEU A 81 21.05 9.87 -2.54
CA LEU A 81 22.07 8.93 -2.09
C LEU A 81 22.93 8.42 -3.25
N SER A 82 22.32 8.20 -4.42
CA SER A 82 23.06 7.73 -5.59
C SER A 82 24.04 8.78 -6.12
N GLN A 83 23.76 10.06 -5.90
CA GLN A 83 24.55 11.15 -6.44
C GLN A 83 25.55 11.73 -5.43
N GLY A 84 25.20 11.74 -4.15
CA GLY A 84 25.93 12.51 -3.16
C GLY A 84 26.31 11.80 -1.88
N SER A 85 26.09 10.50 -1.77
CA SER A 85 26.51 9.76 -0.58
C SER A 85 28.03 9.72 -0.48
N LYS A 86 28.54 9.78 0.75
CA LYS A 86 29.98 9.64 1.02
C LYS A 86 30.47 8.21 0.85
N SER A 87 29.58 7.23 0.89
CA SER A 87 29.91 5.83 0.73
C SER A 87 29.66 5.39 -0.72
N GLU A 88 30.69 4.89 -1.37
CA GLU A 88 30.56 4.34 -2.73
C GLU A 88 29.61 3.15 -2.78
N TYR A 89 29.62 2.34 -1.72
CA TYR A 89 28.71 1.20 -1.61
C TYR A 89 27.25 1.67 -1.59
N VAL A 90 26.94 2.71 -0.79
CA VAL A 90 25.59 3.27 -0.72
C VAL A 90 25.20 3.87 -2.07
N GLN A 91 26.11 4.58 -2.74
CA GLN A 91 25.85 5.13 -4.07
C GLN A 91 25.51 4.03 -5.07
N LEU A 92 26.27 2.94 -5.05
CA LEU A 92 26.04 1.80 -5.94
C LEU A 92 24.69 1.15 -5.67
N GLN A 93 24.38 0.89 -4.40
CA GLN A 93 23.11 0.28 -4.01
C GLN A 93 21.93 1.15 -4.40
N ALA A 94 22.02 2.45 -4.15
CA ALA A 94 20.96 3.39 -4.51
C ALA A 94 20.76 3.47 -6.02
N SER A 95 21.85 3.47 -6.77
CA SER A 95 21.77 3.50 -8.24
C SER A 95 21.15 2.23 -8.80
N GLN A 96 21.54 1.07 -8.27
CA GLN A 96 20.95 -0.20 -8.66
C GLN A 96 19.46 -0.25 -8.34
N ASP A 97 19.08 0.25 -7.17
CA ASP A 97 17.67 0.30 -6.77
C ASP A 97 16.83 1.16 -7.72
N LEU A 98 17.36 2.32 -8.11
CA LEU A 98 16.69 3.20 -9.07
C LEU A 98 16.52 2.53 -10.42
N LEU A 99 17.55 1.85 -10.89
CA LEU A 99 17.49 1.13 -12.18
C LEU A 99 16.50 0.00 -12.13
N ASP A 100 16.48 -0.76 -11.04
CA ASP A 100 15.54 -1.87 -10.85
C ASP A 100 14.08 -1.37 -10.88
N ARG A 101 13.81 -0.29 -10.17
CA ARG A 101 12.46 0.29 -10.10
C ARG A 101 12.04 0.91 -11.42
N ALA A 102 12.99 1.37 -12.22
CA ALA A 102 12.72 1.91 -13.54
C ALA A 102 12.50 0.82 -14.61
N GLY A 103 12.65 -0.45 -14.23
CA GLY A 103 12.42 -1.56 -15.14
C GLY A 103 13.66 -2.07 -15.86
N TYR A 104 14.85 -1.66 -15.44
CA TYR A 104 16.09 -2.09 -16.06
C TYR A 104 16.74 -3.28 -15.36
N LYS A 105 15.96 -3.99 -14.53
CA LYS A 105 16.43 -5.19 -13.86
C LYS A 105 16.46 -6.35 -14.86
N PRO A 106 17.52 -7.15 -14.88
CA PRO A 106 17.56 -8.34 -15.72
C PRO A 106 16.45 -9.33 -15.35
N ILE A 107 15.92 -10.04 -16.34
CA ILE A 107 14.90 -11.06 -16.12
C ILE A 107 15.50 -12.20 -15.30
N ASP A 108 14.80 -12.63 -14.25
CA ASP A 108 15.21 -13.76 -13.45
C ASP A 108 15.02 -15.04 -14.26
N ARG A 109 16.12 -15.77 -14.47
CA ARG A 109 16.10 -17.03 -15.22
C ARG A 109 15.18 -18.05 -14.58
N SER A 110 15.10 -18.08 -13.26
CA SER A 110 14.22 -19.01 -12.55
C SER A 110 12.76 -18.77 -12.92
N GLN A 111 12.34 -17.52 -13.02
CA GLN A 111 10.99 -17.16 -13.41
C GLN A 111 10.69 -17.58 -14.86
N VAL A 112 11.65 -17.40 -15.74
CA VAL A 112 11.51 -17.79 -17.13
C VAL A 112 11.37 -19.31 -17.28
N GLN A 113 12.18 -20.07 -16.52
CA GLN A 113 12.10 -21.54 -16.54
C GLN A 113 10.76 -22.04 -16.01
N VAL A 114 10.25 -21.47 -14.92
CA VAL A 114 8.95 -21.86 -14.38
C VAL A 114 7.84 -21.60 -15.40
N ALA A 115 7.85 -20.46 -16.05
CA ALA A 115 6.87 -20.14 -17.08
C ALA A 115 6.98 -21.10 -18.28
N GLY A 116 8.21 -21.43 -18.69
CA GLY A 116 8.47 -22.38 -19.75
C GLY A 116 7.98 -23.78 -19.43
N ASP A 117 8.27 -24.24 -18.21
CA ASP A 117 7.87 -25.56 -17.73
C ASP A 117 6.34 -25.67 -17.67
N ILE A 118 5.67 -24.66 -17.17
CA ILE A 118 4.21 -24.63 -17.11
C ILE A 118 3.62 -24.70 -18.53
N LYS A 119 4.19 -23.97 -19.45
CA LYS A 119 3.74 -23.95 -20.83
C LYS A 119 3.90 -25.31 -21.50
N VAL A 120 5.02 -25.97 -21.29
CA VAL A 120 5.28 -27.31 -21.81
C VAL A 120 4.29 -28.32 -21.23
N SER A 121 4.00 -28.22 -19.93
CA SER A 121 3.04 -29.12 -19.27
C SER A 121 1.64 -28.97 -19.86
N ILE A 122 1.22 -27.76 -20.20
CA ILE A 122 -0.06 -27.50 -20.86
C ILE A 122 -0.11 -28.12 -22.25
N ASP A 123 0.97 -28.01 -23.02
CA ASP A 123 1.05 -28.55 -24.37
C ASP A 123 0.99 -30.09 -24.37
N LEU A 124 1.53 -30.73 -23.34
CA LEU A 124 1.52 -32.19 -23.22
C LEU A 124 0.22 -32.73 -22.62
N GLY A 125 -0.49 -31.90 -21.91
CA GLY A 125 -1.72 -32.26 -21.23
C GLY A 125 -2.96 -32.05 -22.03
#